data_071913c07b775decba4584b4f5024cbc
#
_entry.id   071913c07b775decba4584b4f5024cbc
#
_cell.length_a   1.000
_cell.length_b   1.000
_cell.length_c   1.000
_cell.angle_alpha   90.00
_cell.angle_beta   90.00
_cell.angle_gamma   90.00
#
_symmetry.space_group_name_H-M   'P 1'
#
loop_
_entity.id
_entity.type
_entity.pdbx_description
1 polymer ?
#
loop_
_entity_poly.entity_id
_entity_poly.type
_entity_poly.pdbx_seq_one_letter_code
_entity_poly.pdbx_strand_id
1 'polypeptide(L)'
;ERKAEMDARADAFVALPGGFGTLEELVEMVSLRQLRLHDRPVVLLNVDGWYDPFLAMARAMVAQGFASAGEGRLFSVAIRPAEALDLAEAGPVADRRIPSVER
;
A
#
# COMPACT_ATOMS: atom_id res chain seq x y z
N GLU A 1 -20.44 -3.86 -2.04
CA GLU A 1 -19.77 -3.85 -0.88
C GLU A 1 -18.83 -2.73 -0.65
N ARG A 2 -18.46 -2.55 0.58
CA ARG A 2 -17.62 -1.44 0.90
C ARG A 2 -16.26 -1.46 0.20
N LYS A 3 -15.66 -2.62 0.10
CA LYS A 3 -14.39 -2.71 -0.59
C LYS A 3 -14.52 -2.39 -2.06
N ALA A 4 -15.59 -2.84 -2.65
CA ALA A 4 -15.82 -2.56 -4.06
C ALA A 4 -16.05 -1.08 -4.28
N GLU A 5 -16.76 -0.45 -3.37
CA GLU A 5 -16.98 0.97 -3.47
C GLU A 5 -15.70 1.75 -3.38
N MET A 6 -14.87 1.37 -2.41
CA MET A 6 -13.61 2.03 -2.23
C MET A 6 -12.76 1.89 -3.47
N ASP A 7 -12.72 0.70 -3.99
CA ASP A 7 -11.91 0.42 -5.15
C ASP A 7 -12.38 1.19 -6.38
N ALA A 8 -13.67 1.34 -6.52
CA ALA A 8 -14.21 1.99 -7.69
C ALA A 8 -14.10 3.50 -7.63
N ARG A 9 -14.10 4.06 -6.43
CA ARG A 9 -14.20 5.50 -6.30
C ARG A 9 -13.02 6.19 -5.70
N ALA A 10 -12.32 5.50 -4.82
CA ALA A 10 -11.23 6.14 -4.10
C ALA A 10 -10.06 6.36 -5.02
N ASP A 11 -9.43 7.50 -4.85
CA ASP A 11 -8.22 7.81 -5.58
C ASP A 11 -7.00 7.25 -4.88
N ALA A 12 -7.13 6.90 -3.61
CA ALA A 12 -6.02 6.38 -2.84
C ALA A 12 -6.58 5.62 -1.65
N PHE A 13 -5.75 4.75 -1.08
CA PHE A 13 -6.10 4.02 0.13
C PHE A 13 -5.11 4.37 1.22
N VAL A 14 -5.60 4.83 2.36
CA VAL A 14 -4.74 5.15 3.50
C VAL A 14 -5.13 4.23 4.64
N ALA A 15 -4.18 3.43 5.10
CA ALA A 15 -4.41 2.50 6.19
C ALA A 15 -4.02 3.13 7.50
N LEU A 16 -4.99 3.31 8.38
CA LEU A 16 -4.75 3.79 9.73
C LEU A 16 -4.45 2.63 10.64
N PRO A 17 -3.89 2.88 11.82
CA PRO A 17 -3.74 1.80 12.79
C PRO A 17 -5.09 1.15 13.05
N GLY A 18 -5.11 -0.16 13.11
CA GLY A 18 -6.37 -0.86 13.29
C GLY A 18 -6.13 -2.33 13.56
N GLY A 19 -7.19 -3.11 13.41
CA GLY A 19 -7.14 -4.52 13.70
C GLY A 19 -7.16 -5.37 12.45
N PHE A 20 -7.74 -6.57 12.57
CA PHE A 20 -7.70 -7.51 11.46
C PHE A 20 -8.48 -7.03 10.25
N GLY A 21 -9.57 -6.30 10.45
CA GLY A 21 -10.32 -5.79 9.31
C GLY A 21 -9.52 -4.79 8.50
N THR A 22 -8.82 -3.91 9.18
CA THR A 22 -7.97 -2.95 8.49
C THR A 22 -6.83 -3.67 7.78
N LEU A 23 -6.25 -4.66 8.42
CA LEU A 23 -5.17 -5.42 7.82
C LEU A 23 -5.65 -6.16 6.58
N GLU A 24 -6.84 -6.72 6.66
CA GLU A 24 -7.39 -7.42 5.51
C GLU A 24 -7.53 -6.49 4.31
N GLU A 25 -8.06 -5.29 4.54
CA GLU A 25 -8.21 -4.35 3.44
C GLU A 25 -6.86 -3.90 2.91
N LEU A 26 -5.92 -3.67 3.81
CA LEU A 26 -4.58 -3.26 3.39
C LEU A 26 -3.93 -4.32 2.52
N VAL A 27 -3.95 -5.56 2.97
CA VAL A 27 -3.33 -6.64 2.22
C VAL A 27 -4.02 -6.82 0.88
N GLU A 28 -5.33 -6.68 0.85
CA GLU A 28 -6.04 -6.79 -0.41
C GLU A 28 -5.61 -5.70 -1.39
N MET A 29 -5.52 -4.47 -0.91
CA MET A 29 -5.12 -3.38 -1.79
C MET A 29 -3.70 -3.55 -2.31
N VAL A 30 -2.80 -4.02 -1.44
CA VAL A 30 -1.43 -4.28 -1.86
C VAL A 30 -1.39 -5.41 -2.87
N SER A 31 -2.16 -6.45 -2.63
CA SER A 31 -2.19 -7.61 -3.52
C SER A 31 -2.73 -7.22 -4.90
N LEU A 32 -3.80 -6.46 -4.93
CA LEU A 32 -4.36 -6.02 -6.20
C LEU A 32 -3.38 -5.11 -6.94
N ARG A 33 -2.64 -4.30 -6.21
CA ARG A 33 -1.65 -3.45 -6.82
C ARG A 33 -0.54 -4.29 -7.42
N GLN A 34 -0.12 -5.33 -6.72
CA GLN A 34 0.91 -6.23 -7.21
C GLN A 34 0.45 -6.91 -8.49
N LEU A 35 -0.83 -7.24 -8.58
CA LEU A 35 -1.39 -7.86 -9.76
C LEU A 35 -1.71 -6.85 -10.86
N ARG A 36 -1.44 -5.58 -10.59
CA ARG A 36 -1.66 -4.49 -11.53
C ARG A 36 -3.12 -4.28 -11.88
N LEU A 37 -3.98 -4.57 -10.93
CA LEU A 37 -5.40 -4.34 -11.11
C LEU A 37 -5.80 -2.93 -10.73
N HIS A 38 -4.90 -2.20 -10.08
CA HIS A 38 -5.05 -0.75 -9.90
C HIS A 38 -3.68 -0.15 -9.69
N ASP A 39 -3.59 1.15 -9.85
CA ASP A 39 -2.34 1.86 -9.63
C ASP A 39 -2.50 2.99 -8.63
N ARG A 40 -3.53 2.91 -7.80
CA ARG A 40 -3.79 3.93 -6.80
C ARG A 40 -2.77 3.86 -5.69
N PRO A 41 -2.42 5.02 -5.12
CA PRO A 41 -1.51 5.01 -3.99
C PRO A 41 -2.08 4.24 -2.81
N VAL A 42 -1.22 3.48 -2.16
CA VAL A 42 -1.55 2.77 -0.93
C VAL A 42 -0.58 3.28 0.11
N VAL A 43 -1.10 3.92 1.15
CA VAL A 43 -0.27 4.57 2.15
C VAL A 43 -0.57 3.99 3.53
N LEU A 44 0.48 3.61 4.25
CA LEU A 44 0.34 3.18 5.63
C LEU A 44 0.68 4.35 6.53
N LEU A 45 -0.25 4.73 7.39
CA LEU A 45 0.03 5.75 8.38
C LEU A 45 0.58 5.05 9.62
N ASN A 46 1.89 5.11 9.77
CA ASN A 46 2.59 4.33 10.78
C ASN A 46 2.77 5.14 12.05
N VAL A 47 1.72 5.23 12.83
CA VAL A 47 1.74 5.98 14.08
C VAL A 47 2.38 5.11 15.16
N ASP A 48 3.40 5.65 15.80
CA ASP A 48 4.06 4.96 16.92
C ASP A 48 4.52 3.56 16.55
N GLY A 49 4.90 3.36 15.31
CA GLY A 49 5.41 2.07 14.89
C GLY A 49 4.36 0.99 14.78
N TRP A 50 3.09 1.36 14.67
CA TRP A 50 2.02 0.36 14.63
C TRP A 50 2.22 -0.64 13.53
N TYR A 51 2.72 -0.20 12.36
CA TYR A 51 2.88 -1.09 11.22
C TYR A 51 4.29 -1.67 11.09
N ASP A 52 5.15 -1.43 12.09
CA ASP A 52 6.50 -1.99 12.00
C ASP A 52 6.52 -3.51 11.80
N PRO A 53 5.68 -4.29 12.51
CA PRO A 53 5.70 -5.73 12.26
C PRO A 53 5.26 -6.10 10.85
N PHE A 54 4.29 -5.37 10.32
CA PHE A 54 3.85 -5.62 8.95
C PHE A 54 4.99 -5.30 7.96
N LEU A 55 5.70 -4.22 8.20
CA LEU A 55 6.80 -3.84 7.33
C LEU A 55 7.90 -4.87 7.38
N ALA A 56 8.17 -5.41 8.56
CA ALA A 56 9.18 -6.45 8.69
C ALA A 56 8.77 -7.69 7.91
N MET A 57 7.49 -8.06 8.00
CA MET A 57 7.00 -9.20 7.25
C MET A 57 7.09 -8.95 5.75
N ALA A 58 6.73 -7.75 5.32
CA ALA A 58 6.78 -7.44 3.89
C ALA A 58 8.21 -7.51 3.37
N ARG A 59 9.16 -7.02 4.15
CA ARG A 59 10.56 -7.09 3.75
C ARG A 59 11.04 -8.53 3.68
N ALA A 60 10.59 -9.35 4.62
CA ALA A 60 10.96 -10.75 4.61
C ALA A 60 10.41 -11.46 3.38
N MET A 61 9.19 -11.12 2.98
CA MET A 61 8.63 -11.71 1.78
C MET A 61 9.48 -11.42 0.56
N VAL A 62 9.95 -10.18 0.45
CA VAL A 62 10.79 -9.82 -0.67
C VAL A 62 12.15 -10.52 -0.59
N ALA A 63 12.73 -10.53 0.60
CA ALA A 63 14.04 -11.14 0.78
C ALA A 63 14.03 -12.63 0.50
N GLN A 64 12.93 -13.31 0.84
CA GLN A 64 12.82 -14.74 0.65
C GLN A 64 12.30 -15.12 -0.74
N GLY A 65 11.97 -14.12 -1.55
CA GLY A 65 11.50 -14.40 -2.91
C GLY A 65 10.02 -14.68 -3.01
N PHE A 66 9.27 -14.47 -1.94
CA PHE A 66 7.82 -14.68 -2.00
C PHE A 66 7.07 -13.49 -2.57
N ALA A 67 7.70 -12.34 -2.62
CA ALA A 67 7.12 -11.16 -3.23
C ALA A 67 8.19 -10.46 -4.03
N SER A 68 7.80 -9.88 -5.15
CA SER A 68 8.76 -9.22 -6.02
C SER A 68 8.92 -7.73 -5.67
N ALA A 69 8.01 -7.19 -4.88
CA ALA A 69 8.07 -5.79 -4.50
C ALA A 69 7.35 -5.59 -3.19
N GLY A 70 7.53 -4.44 -2.59
CA GLY A 70 6.89 -4.12 -1.33
C GLY A 70 6.91 -2.62 -1.10
N GLU A 71 7.49 -2.23 0.03
CA GLU A 71 7.54 -0.83 0.39
C GLU A 71 8.22 -0.02 -0.70
N GLY A 72 7.63 1.14 -1.00
CA GLY A 72 8.19 2.00 -2.02
C GLY A 72 7.61 1.77 -3.40
N ARG A 73 7.18 0.57 -3.67
CA ARG A 73 6.59 0.25 -4.96
C ARG A 73 5.12 -0.08 -4.86
N LEU A 74 4.78 -0.95 -3.93
CA LEU A 74 3.38 -1.36 -3.76
C LEU A 74 2.66 -0.48 -2.76
N PHE A 75 3.39 0.10 -1.83
CA PHE A 75 2.81 0.99 -0.84
C PHE A 75 3.87 1.92 -0.30
N SER A 76 3.40 3.01 0.30
CA SER A 76 4.27 4.00 0.93
C SER A 76 3.96 4.07 2.41
N VAL A 77 4.90 4.61 3.18
CA VAL A 77 4.74 4.73 4.62
C VAL A 77 4.84 6.19 5.01
N ALA A 78 3.90 6.66 5.82
CA ALA A 78 3.91 8.00 6.35
C ALA A 78 3.86 7.92 7.86
N ILE A 79 4.43 8.92 8.53
CA ILE A 79 4.42 8.97 9.98
C ILE A 79 3.35 9.93 10.47
N ARG A 80 3.05 10.95 9.68
CA ARG A 80 2.08 11.97 10.07
C ARG A 80 0.95 12.07 9.06
N PRO A 81 -0.23 12.47 9.52
CA PRO A 81 -1.38 12.57 8.61
C PRO A 81 -1.15 13.48 7.41
N ALA A 82 -0.46 14.60 7.61
CA ALA A 82 -0.21 15.50 6.49
C ALA A 82 0.63 14.84 5.42
N GLU A 83 1.63 14.07 5.83
CA GLU A 83 2.46 13.35 4.91
C GLU A 83 1.65 12.29 4.16
N ALA A 84 0.76 11.63 4.87
CA ALA A 84 -0.07 10.61 4.24
C ALA A 84 -0.96 11.23 3.17
N LEU A 85 -1.50 12.41 3.44
CA LEU A 85 -2.32 13.07 2.44
C LEU A 85 -1.50 13.47 1.21
N ASP A 86 -0.28 13.95 1.46
CA ASP A 86 0.58 14.30 0.33
C ASP A 86 0.86 13.09 -0.55
N LEU A 87 1.16 11.96 0.07
CA LEU A 87 1.44 10.75 -0.68
C LEU A 87 0.19 10.27 -1.42
N ALA A 88 -0.96 10.38 -0.78
CA ALA A 88 -2.20 9.94 -1.40
C ALA A 88 -2.54 10.80 -2.60
N GLU A 89 -2.21 12.07 -2.55
CA GLU A 89 -2.54 12.98 -3.63
C GLU A 89 -1.52 13.00 -4.74
N ALA A 90 -0.43 12.26 -4.58
CA ALA A 90 0.62 12.26 -5.58
C ALA A 90 0.25 11.52 -6.86
N GLY A 91 -0.84 10.76 -6.83
CA GLY A 91 -1.29 10.05 -8.01
C GLY A 91 -0.61 8.70 -8.18
N PRO A 92 -0.84 8.06 -9.32
CA PRO A 92 -0.34 6.70 -9.52
C PRO A 92 1.17 6.64 -9.39
N VAL A 93 1.62 5.76 -8.52
CA VAL A 93 3.05 5.61 -8.26
C VAL A 93 3.72 4.80 -9.35
N ALA A 94 3.02 3.77 -9.82
CA ALA A 94 3.61 2.85 -10.77
C ALA A 94 4.07 3.54 -12.04
N ASP A 95 3.34 4.54 -12.47
CA ASP A 95 3.67 5.21 -13.72
C ASP A 95 4.96 5.97 -13.65
N ARG A 96 5.38 6.30 -12.48
CA ARG A 96 6.49 7.20 -12.35
C ARG A 96 7.81 6.52 -12.26
N ARG A 97 7.84 5.25 -11.88
CA ARG A 97 9.13 4.64 -11.71
C ARG A 97 9.19 3.15 -11.79
N ILE A 98 8.10 2.49 -12.00
CA ILE A 98 8.14 1.05 -12.15
C ILE A 98 7.93 0.73 -13.61
N PRO A 99 8.99 0.34 -14.28
CA PRO A 99 8.84 -0.01 -15.69
C PRO A 99 7.89 -1.18 -15.84
N SER A 100 7.23 -1.24 -16.95
CA SER A 100 6.26 -2.29 -17.17
C SER A 100 6.90 -3.67 -17.13
N VAL A 101 8.19 -3.73 -17.34
CA VAL A 101 8.86 -5.02 -17.31
C VAL A 101 9.02 -5.56 -15.92
N GLU A 102 8.74 -4.78 -14.94
CA GLU A 102 8.91 -5.22 -13.58
C GLU A 102 8.01 -6.34 -13.19
N ARG A 103 7.11 -6.67 -13.99
CA ARG A 103 6.22 -7.70 -13.68
C ARG A 103 6.72 -9.02 -13.56
#